data_1efc8f5a862a29c671d38c023719c22b
#
_entry.id   1efc8f5a862a29c671d38c023719c22b
#
_cell.length_a   1.000
_cell.length_b   1.000
_cell.length_c   1.000
_cell.angle_alpha   90.00
_cell.angle_beta   90.00
_cell.angle_gamma   90.00
#
_symmetry.space_group_name_H-M   'P 1'
#
loop_
_entity.id
_entity.type
_entity.pdbx_description
1 polymer ?
#
loop_
_entity_poly.entity_id
_entity_poly.type
_entity_poly.pdbx_seq_one_letter_code
_entity_poly.pdbx_strand_id
1 'polypeptide(L)'
;MLDEFQRDEALIHFQRGLVLEQANRVQEAVEEYRRALAHNPNMREAHDALGFYYQRYGLLAKAAEEFRFVASLENDFLSHFNLGYVLIELARYDEALIAFQRCLVLEPGDPATHYEIALLHSLRGHYQQALDQLQVTLHAYPEDWESHHLAGRCHLQLGHYESARAAFDRALRNTRHPATQILVLDQLARVDRYSEIGRPANLKERLYAEHGVVCLGSAQDDGLNLSEIQDYHFTYPDIGVTLRRLRALADGCGWQLSCLVPLDRLSQPLSRALEHLLGLPSRSAAELTPADRPLLVLGVGREAELLGLALERMPCVGLTFCLGLNWLRHKPVLPDVTGVIARGACSVPWESELRRLRADGAAPALIDGCIQRASLELLAAVHAMPDEHTRQQQIDYHTRRFRRLRFGSIVAPATSPALL
;
A
#
# COMPACT_ATOMS: atom_id res chain seq x y z
N MET A 1 52.81 26.63 -10.98
CA MET A 1 53.62 25.44 -10.59
C MET A 1 53.09 24.69 -9.38
N LEU A 2 52.99 25.31 -8.18
CA LEU A 2 52.38 24.59 -7.04
C LEU A 2 50.89 24.19 -7.26
N ASP A 3 50.15 25.03 -7.90
CA ASP A 3 48.73 24.85 -8.21
C ASP A 3 48.50 23.78 -9.31
N GLU A 4 49.40 23.64 -10.28
CA GLU A 4 49.34 22.62 -11.29
C GLU A 4 49.70 21.24 -10.71
N PHE A 5 50.72 21.17 -9.86
CA PHE A 5 51.10 19.94 -9.20
C PHE A 5 49.96 19.39 -8.31
N GLN A 6 49.28 20.27 -7.58
CA GLN A 6 48.12 19.87 -6.76
C GLN A 6 46.96 19.39 -7.60
N ARG A 7 46.69 20.00 -8.76
CA ARG A 7 45.67 19.54 -9.70
C ARG A 7 46.00 18.15 -10.30
N ASP A 8 47.24 17.92 -10.63
CA ASP A 8 47.69 16.63 -11.16
C ASP A 8 47.55 15.51 -10.09
N GLU A 9 47.94 15.78 -8.86
CA GLU A 9 47.74 14.85 -7.75
C GLU A 9 46.25 14.56 -7.48
N ALA A 10 45.39 15.57 -7.51
CA ALA A 10 43.97 15.38 -7.41
C ALA A 10 43.40 14.47 -8.50
N LEU A 11 43.82 14.70 -9.74
CA LEU A 11 43.39 13.89 -10.87
C LEU A 11 43.86 12.42 -10.76
N ILE A 12 45.09 12.18 -10.28
CA ILE A 12 45.63 10.84 -10.04
C ILE A 12 44.77 10.10 -9.01
N HIS A 13 44.46 10.74 -7.90
CA HIS A 13 43.61 10.15 -6.88
C HIS A 13 42.20 9.89 -7.40
N PHE A 14 41.61 10.82 -8.13
CA PHE A 14 40.28 10.63 -8.74
C PHE A 14 40.28 9.43 -9.71
N GLN A 15 41.24 9.33 -10.60
CA GLN A 15 41.34 8.20 -11.53
C GLN A 15 41.52 6.85 -10.80
N ARG A 16 42.31 6.79 -9.73
CA ARG A 16 42.40 5.61 -8.86
C ARG A 16 41.07 5.26 -8.22
N GLY A 17 40.31 6.26 -7.77
CA GLY A 17 38.97 6.08 -7.25
C GLY A 17 38.03 5.43 -8.27
N LEU A 18 38.03 5.90 -9.51
CA LEU A 18 37.23 5.32 -10.60
C LEU A 18 37.59 3.84 -10.88
N VAL A 19 38.91 3.51 -10.90
CA VAL A 19 39.37 2.12 -11.10
C VAL A 19 38.91 1.23 -9.93
N LEU A 20 38.99 1.71 -8.70
CA LEU A 20 38.54 0.98 -7.51
C LEU A 20 37.03 0.76 -7.51
N GLU A 21 36.27 1.76 -7.95
CA GLU A 21 34.81 1.64 -8.08
C GLU A 21 34.42 0.59 -9.13
N GLN A 22 35.08 0.60 -10.31
CA GLN A 22 34.91 -0.44 -11.33
C GLN A 22 35.28 -1.85 -10.81
N ALA A 23 36.29 -1.95 -9.93
CA ALA A 23 36.63 -3.19 -9.24
C ALA A 23 35.72 -3.57 -8.08
N ASN A 24 34.60 -2.83 -7.85
CA ASN A 24 33.67 -2.98 -6.75
C ASN A 24 34.31 -2.78 -5.34
N ARG A 25 35.46 -2.08 -5.26
CA ARG A 25 36.16 -1.69 -4.03
C ARG A 25 35.73 -0.31 -3.59
N VAL A 26 34.41 -0.15 -3.35
CA VAL A 26 33.75 1.15 -3.25
C VAL A 26 34.26 1.99 -2.08
N GLN A 27 34.55 1.37 -0.92
CA GLN A 27 35.06 2.10 0.25
C GLN A 27 36.44 2.71 -0.01
N GLU A 28 37.30 1.99 -0.69
CA GLU A 28 38.62 2.49 -1.07
C GLU A 28 38.54 3.58 -2.14
N ALA A 29 37.57 3.44 -3.08
CA ALA A 29 37.29 4.50 -4.03
C ALA A 29 36.91 5.82 -3.35
N VAL A 30 36.04 5.77 -2.33
CA VAL A 30 35.63 6.94 -1.54
C VAL A 30 36.83 7.60 -0.85
N GLU A 31 37.76 6.83 -0.31
CA GLU A 31 38.98 7.39 0.29
C GLU A 31 39.86 8.09 -0.75
N GLU A 32 39.96 7.53 -1.97
CA GLU A 32 40.68 8.16 -3.06
C GLU A 32 39.98 9.46 -3.54
N TYR A 33 38.64 9.47 -3.63
CA TYR A 33 37.90 10.71 -3.94
C TYR A 33 38.11 11.80 -2.88
N ARG A 34 38.12 11.44 -1.59
CA ARG A 34 38.44 12.38 -0.50
C ARG A 34 39.85 12.91 -0.58
N ARG A 35 40.84 12.07 -0.98
CA ARG A 35 42.20 12.52 -1.22
C ARG A 35 42.28 13.47 -2.41
N ALA A 36 41.55 13.19 -3.48
CA ALA A 36 41.44 14.12 -4.60
C ALA A 36 40.97 15.49 -4.14
N LEU A 37 39.91 15.54 -3.31
CA LEU A 37 39.40 16.79 -2.74
C LEU A 37 40.35 17.47 -1.74
N ALA A 38 41.22 16.72 -1.08
CA ALA A 38 42.27 17.30 -0.23
C ALA A 38 43.34 18.08 -1.04
N HIS A 39 43.58 17.65 -2.29
CA HIS A 39 44.47 18.33 -3.24
C HIS A 39 43.76 19.42 -4.04
N ASN A 40 42.52 19.15 -4.46
CA ASN A 40 41.69 20.13 -5.16
C ASN A 40 40.26 20.15 -4.58
N PRO A 41 40.02 21.05 -3.59
CA PRO A 41 38.70 21.12 -2.95
C PRO A 41 37.54 21.51 -3.88
N ASN A 42 37.79 21.99 -5.07
CA ASN A 42 36.80 22.38 -6.05
C ASN A 42 36.70 21.39 -7.22
N MET A 43 37.21 20.15 -7.05
CA MET A 43 37.13 19.15 -8.10
C MET A 43 35.70 18.60 -8.19
N ARG A 44 34.93 19.09 -9.16
CA ARG A 44 33.55 18.74 -9.41
C ARG A 44 33.32 17.23 -9.46
N GLU A 45 34.12 16.54 -10.26
CA GLU A 45 33.99 15.11 -10.54
C GLU A 45 34.08 14.27 -9.25
N ALA A 46 34.94 14.70 -8.31
CA ALA A 46 35.10 14.00 -7.03
C ALA A 46 33.91 14.26 -6.09
N HIS A 47 33.35 15.48 -6.08
CA HIS A 47 32.12 15.78 -5.36
C HIS A 47 30.92 15.03 -5.94
N ASP A 48 30.76 14.99 -7.28
CA ASP A 48 29.71 14.23 -7.94
C ASP A 48 29.81 12.73 -7.59
N ALA A 49 31.01 12.14 -7.66
CA ALA A 49 31.24 10.74 -7.30
C ALA A 49 30.86 10.44 -5.83
N LEU A 50 31.24 11.33 -4.90
CA LEU A 50 30.86 11.21 -3.49
C LEU A 50 29.34 11.42 -3.30
N GLY A 51 28.73 12.37 -3.99
CA GLY A 51 27.28 12.60 -3.97
C GLY A 51 26.49 11.35 -4.38
N PHE A 52 26.84 10.75 -5.51
CA PHE A 52 26.22 9.48 -5.97
C PHE A 52 26.50 8.31 -5.03
N TYR A 53 27.70 8.23 -4.46
CA TYR A 53 28.01 7.25 -3.44
C TYR A 53 27.09 7.40 -2.22
N TYR A 54 26.99 8.59 -1.65
CA TYR A 54 26.16 8.86 -0.48
C TYR A 54 24.68 8.60 -0.76
N GLN A 55 24.21 8.95 -1.94
CA GLN A 55 22.82 8.66 -2.35
C GLN A 55 22.57 7.15 -2.39
N ARG A 56 23.42 6.37 -3.05
CA ARG A 56 23.32 4.90 -3.14
C ARG A 56 23.26 4.22 -1.79
N TYR A 57 23.96 4.75 -0.80
CA TYR A 57 23.99 4.21 0.56
C TYR A 57 23.00 4.87 1.54
N GLY A 58 22.05 5.63 1.03
CA GLY A 58 20.99 6.27 1.83
C GLY A 58 21.48 7.41 2.73
N LEU A 59 22.71 7.90 2.53
CA LEU A 59 23.26 9.03 3.26
C LEU A 59 22.85 10.35 2.59
N LEU A 60 21.55 10.52 2.37
CA LEU A 60 20.96 11.55 1.53
C LEU A 60 21.35 12.97 1.91
N ALA A 61 21.48 13.26 3.22
CA ALA A 61 21.91 14.59 3.66
C ALA A 61 23.32 14.94 3.17
N LYS A 62 24.25 13.98 3.21
CA LYS A 62 25.61 14.16 2.68
C LYS A 62 25.60 14.29 1.16
N ALA A 63 24.81 13.47 0.48
CA ALA A 63 24.64 13.60 -0.97
C ALA A 63 24.16 15.00 -1.38
N ALA A 64 23.16 15.54 -0.66
CA ALA A 64 22.66 16.89 -0.92
C ALA A 64 23.70 17.99 -0.64
N GLU A 65 24.60 17.78 0.34
CA GLU A 65 25.71 18.72 0.59
C GLU A 65 26.70 18.74 -0.59
N GLU A 66 27.10 17.54 -1.08
CA GLU A 66 28.00 17.43 -2.21
C GLU A 66 27.40 18.04 -3.49
N PHE A 67 26.18 17.66 -3.86
CA PHE A 67 25.52 18.21 -5.05
C PHE A 67 25.22 19.72 -4.91
N ARG A 68 24.92 20.21 -3.71
CA ARG A 68 24.77 21.67 -3.49
C ARG A 68 26.08 22.39 -3.69
N PHE A 69 27.17 21.80 -3.25
CA PHE A 69 28.49 22.37 -3.47
C PHE A 69 28.81 22.45 -4.97
N VAL A 70 28.59 21.37 -5.73
CA VAL A 70 28.76 21.36 -7.18
C VAL A 70 27.90 22.40 -7.86
N ALA A 71 26.61 22.52 -7.51
CA ALA A 71 25.70 23.52 -8.06
C ALA A 71 26.12 24.98 -7.73
N SER A 72 26.92 25.17 -6.66
CA SER A 72 27.49 26.47 -6.33
C SER A 72 28.75 26.80 -7.11
N LEU A 73 29.49 25.76 -7.53
CA LEU A 73 30.69 25.91 -8.36
C LEU A 73 30.35 26.21 -9.82
N GLU A 74 29.42 25.42 -10.33
CA GLU A 74 29.01 25.44 -11.73
C GLU A 74 27.48 25.54 -11.80
N ASN A 75 26.97 26.59 -12.37
CA ASN A 75 25.54 26.81 -12.56
C ASN A 75 25.10 26.11 -13.85
N ASP A 76 25.20 24.77 -13.90
CA ASP A 76 24.80 23.92 -15.01
C ASP A 76 23.54 23.10 -14.69
N PHE A 77 22.91 22.59 -15.74
CA PHE A 77 21.67 21.83 -15.64
C PHE A 77 21.82 20.59 -14.73
N LEU A 78 22.86 19.78 -14.97
CA LEU A 78 23.01 18.48 -14.30
C LEU A 78 23.23 18.62 -12.79
N SER A 79 24.01 19.63 -12.38
CA SER A 79 24.27 19.92 -10.96
C SER A 79 22.97 20.26 -10.19
N HIS A 80 22.13 21.12 -10.76
CA HIS A 80 20.84 21.46 -10.18
C HIS A 80 19.85 20.30 -10.22
N PHE A 81 19.87 19.49 -11.28
CA PHE A 81 19.01 18.33 -11.42
C PHE A 81 19.32 17.26 -10.36
N ASN A 82 20.60 16.88 -10.18
CA ASN A 82 21.03 15.94 -9.15
C ASN A 82 20.69 16.43 -7.74
N LEU A 83 20.90 17.71 -7.46
CA LEU A 83 20.51 18.31 -6.19
C LEU A 83 19.00 18.21 -5.96
N GLY A 84 18.20 18.59 -6.96
CA GLY A 84 16.72 18.51 -6.88
C GLY A 84 16.23 17.11 -6.60
N TYR A 85 16.80 16.10 -7.27
CA TYR A 85 16.43 14.72 -7.11
C TYR A 85 16.69 14.20 -5.68
N VAL A 86 17.88 14.43 -5.12
CA VAL A 86 18.20 14.02 -3.74
C VAL A 86 17.36 14.79 -2.71
N LEU A 87 16.98 16.03 -3.00
CA LEU A 87 16.10 16.79 -2.11
C LEU A 87 14.67 16.24 -2.08
N ILE A 88 14.17 15.65 -3.19
CA ILE A 88 12.91 14.88 -3.18
C ILE A 88 13.01 13.68 -2.22
N GLU A 89 14.09 12.89 -2.32
CA GLU A 89 14.31 11.73 -1.45
C GLU A 89 14.39 12.13 0.05
N LEU A 90 14.90 13.34 0.33
CA LEU A 90 14.93 13.95 1.67
C LEU A 90 13.59 14.55 2.11
N ALA A 91 12.56 14.51 1.28
CA ALA A 91 11.29 15.22 1.47
C ALA A 91 11.43 16.76 1.64
N ARG A 92 12.52 17.33 1.16
CA ARG A 92 12.78 18.79 1.16
C ARG A 92 12.22 19.43 -0.10
N TYR A 93 10.90 19.33 -0.28
CA TYR A 93 10.21 19.64 -1.54
C TYR A 93 10.34 21.09 -2.00
N ASP A 94 10.40 22.06 -1.08
CA ASP A 94 10.57 23.48 -1.44
C ASP A 94 11.94 23.75 -2.08
N GLU A 95 12.99 23.16 -1.52
CA GLU A 95 14.33 23.31 -2.05
C GLU A 95 14.52 22.55 -3.36
N ALA A 96 13.90 21.35 -3.48
CA ALA A 96 13.88 20.60 -4.73
C ALA A 96 13.23 21.41 -5.86
N LEU A 97 12.10 22.07 -5.57
CA LEU A 97 11.42 22.92 -6.55
C LEU A 97 12.31 24.08 -7.03
N ILE A 98 13.04 24.71 -6.11
CA ILE A 98 13.99 25.78 -6.47
C ILE A 98 15.10 25.23 -7.39
N ALA A 99 15.64 24.05 -7.08
CA ALA A 99 16.69 23.42 -7.90
C ALA A 99 16.18 23.12 -9.32
N PHE A 100 15.00 22.52 -9.45
CA PHE A 100 14.40 22.23 -10.77
C PHE A 100 13.98 23.49 -11.52
N GLN A 101 13.53 24.54 -10.83
CA GLN A 101 13.30 25.84 -11.48
C GLN A 101 14.57 26.41 -12.09
N ARG A 102 15.73 26.16 -11.46
CA ARG A 102 17.03 26.52 -12.06
C ARG A 102 17.33 25.70 -13.31
N CYS A 103 17.01 24.40 -13.30
CA CYS A 103 17.10 23.59 -14.51
C CYS A 103 16.26 24.17 -15.66
N LEU A 104 15.01 24.58 -15.41
CA LEU A 104 14.15 25.18 -16.43
C LEU A 104 14.60 26.57 -16.89
N VAL A 105 15.36 27.32 -16.08
CA VAL A 105 16.01 28.55 -16.55
C VAL A 105 17.12 28.24 -17.56
N LEU A 106 17.83 27.12 -17.39
CA LEU A 106 18.90 26.68 -18.28
C LEU A 106 18.36 25.96 -19.52
N GLU A 107 17.39 25.08 -19.32
CA GLU A 107 16.73 24.27 -20.36
C GLU A 107 15.20 24.33 -20.19
N PRO A 108 14.49 25.35 -20.70
CA PRO A 108 13.07 25.56 -20.43
C PRO A 108 12.13 24.45 -20.88
N GLY A 109 12.54 23.63 -21.84
CA GLY A 109 11.71 22.58 -22.42
C GLY A 109 12.11 21.16 -21.99
N ASP A 110 12.98 21.00 -20.97
CA ASP A 110 13.43 19.67 -20.56
C ASP A 110 12.30 18.86 -19.95
N PRO A 111 11.90 17.74 -20.61
CA PRO A 111 10.75 16.94 -20.17
C PRO A 111 10.96 16.24 -18.81
N ALA A 112 12.21 15.87 -18.48
CA ALA A 112 12.52 15.21 -17.22
C ALA A 112 12.32 16.19 -16.04
N THR A 113 12.79 17.43 -16.18
CA THR A 113 12.57 18.48 -15.17
C THR A 113 11.09 18.81 -14.99
N HIS A 114 10.33 18.87 -16.09
CA HIS A 114 8.88 19.07 -16.00
C HIS A 114 8.18 17.92 -15.27
N TYR A 115 8.60 16.68 -15.48
CA TYR A 115 8.10 15.51 -14.74
C TYR A 115 8.37 15.63 -13.24
N GLU A 116 9.60 15.94 -12.84
CA GLU A 116 9.97 16.09 -11.42
C GLU A 116 9.20 17.22 -10.72
N ILE A 117 9.01 18.34 -11.40
CA ILE A 117 8.17 19.44 -10.90
C ILE A 117 6.71 19.00 -10.78
N ALA A 118 6.19 18.23 -11.75
CA ALA A 118 4.84 17.67 -11.67
C ALA A 118 4.68 16.72 -10.48
N LEU A 119 5.68 15.86 -10.24
CA LEU A 119 5.72 14.98 -9.07
C LEU A 119 5.66 15.80 -7.77
N LEU A 120 6.48 16.84 -7.64
CA LEU A 120 6.48 17.74 -6.49
C LEU A 120 5.12 18.43 -6.28
N HIS A 121 4.50 18.94 -7.33
CA HIS A 121 3.15 19.50 -7.24
C HIS A 121 2.11 18.47 -6.79
N SER A 122 2.19 17.24 -7.31
CA SER A 122 1.31 16.15 -6.91
C SER A 122 1.47 15.78 -5.44
N LEU A 123 2.71 15.70 -4.93
CA LEU A 123 3.01 15.42 -3.51
C LEU A 123 2.48 16.51 -2.57
N ARG A 124 2.40 17.76 -3.05
CA ARG A 124 1.85 18.91 -2.31
C ARG A 124 0.33 19.07 -2.46
N GLY A 125 -0.32 18.18 -3.22
CA GLY A 125 -1.76 18.29 -3.49
C GLY A 125 -2.15 19.32 -4.54
N HIS A 126 -1.19 19.90 -5.26
CA HIS A 126 -1.41 20.87 -6.34
C HIS A 126 -1.63 20.16 -7.67
N TYR A 127 -2.67 19.30 -7.73
CA TYR A 127 -2.89 18.35 -8.83
C TYR A 127 -3.06 19.00 -10.20
N GLN A 128 -3.71 20.17 -10.28
CA GLN A 128 -3.87 20.87 -11.56
C GLN A 128 -2.52 21.36 -12.09
N GLN A 129 -1.69 21.95 -11.22
CA GLN A 129 -0.35 22.39 -11.59
C GLN A 129 0.54 21.21 -12.03
N ALA A 130 0.39 20.05 -11.38
CA ALA A 130 1.08 18.84 -11.81
C ALA A 130 0.66 18.42 -13.23
N LEU A 131 -0.65 18.47 -13.55
CA LEU A 131 -1.14 18.15 -14.89
C LEU A 131 -0.63 19.12 -15.95
N ASP A 132 -0.54 20.41 -15.63
CA ASP A 132 -0.02 21.45 -16.54
C ASP A 132 1.46 21.18 -16.90
N GLN A 133 2.27 20.77 -15.92
CA GLN A 133 3.67 20.36 -16.16
C GLN A 133 3.78 19.09 -17.00
N LEU A 134 2.95 18.09 -16.71
CA LEU A 134 2.94 16.83 -17.45
C LEU A 134 2.58 16.98 -18.93
N GLN A 135 1.93 18.07 -19.34
CA GLN A 135 1.67 18.33 -20.77
C GLN A 135 2.95 18.40 -21.58
N VAL A 136 4.01 19.04 -21.06
CA VAL A 136 5.30 19.15 -21.74
C VAL A 136 5.94 17.76 -21.87
N THR A 137 5.96 16.99 -20.81
CA THR A 137 6.52 15.64 -20.79
C THR A 137 5.79 14.71 -21.77
N LEU A 138 4.44 14.70 -21.73
CA LEU A 138 3.63 13.88 -22.60
C LEU A 138 3.63 14.33 -24.07
N HIS A 139 3.94 15.60 -24.33
CA HIS A 139 4.17 16.08 -25.69
C HIS A 139 5.48 15.52 -26.26
N ALA A 140 6.54 15.51 -25.44
CA ALA A 140 7.84 14.97 -25.83
C ALA A 140 7.86 13.44 -25.88
N TYR A 141 7.22 12.79 -24.89
CA TYR A 141 7.16 11.34 -24.73
C TYR A 141 5.72 10.85 -24.56
N PRO A 142 4.95 10.71 -25.67
CA PRO A 142 3.52 10.35 -25.61
C PRO A 142 3.24 8.95 -25.04
N GLU A 143 4.24 8.08 -25.04
CA GLU A 143 4.12 6.69 -24.55
C GLU A 143 4.75 6.49 -23.17
N ASP A 144 5.17 7.57 -22.49
CA ASP A 144 5.77 7.45 -21.16
C ASP A 144 4.73 7.03 -20.13
N TRP A 145 4.87 5.79 -19.63
CA TRP A 145 3.92 5.22 -18.69
C TRP A 145 3.92 5.92 -17.34
N GLU A 146 5.05 6.44 -16.87
CA GLU A 146 5.19 7.14 -15.59
C GLU A 146 4.41 8.44 -15.59
N SER A 147 4.54 9.23 -16.65
CA SER A 147 3.78 10.46 -16.82
C SER A 147 2.27 10.20 -16.93
N HIS A 148 1.85 9.17 -17.67
CA HIS A 148 0.45 8.78 -17.72
C HIS A 148 -0.07 8.29 -16.36
N HIS A 149 0.73 7.52 -15.61
CA HIS A 149 0.38 7.07 -14.27
C HIS A 149 0.22 8.26 -13.30
N LEU A 150 1.17 9.19 -13.30
CA LEU A 150 1.10 10.40 -12.47
C LEU A 150 -0.12 11.28 -12.85
N ALA A 151 -0.40 11.45 -14.14
CA ALA A 151 -1.59 12.17 -14.62
C ALA A 151 -2.88 11.48 -14.15
N GLY A 152 -2.94 10.15 -14.22
CA GLY A 152 -4.07 9.36 -13.72
C GLY A 152 -4.33 9.60 -12.23
N ARG A 153 -3.27 9.60 -11.41
CA ARG A 153 -3.35 9.93 -9.99
C ARG A 153 -3.86 11.34 -9.75
N CYS A 154 -3.34 12.33 -10.46
CA CYS A 154 -3.78 13.72 -10.34
C CYS A 154 -5.26 13.88 -10.72
N HIS A 155 -5.70 13.29 -11.83
CA HIS A 155 -7.10 13.30 -12.24
C HIS A 155 -8.01 12.62 -11.22
N LEU A 156 -7.57 11.49 -10.64
CA LEU A 156 -8.34 10.78 -9.59
C LEU A 156 -8.57 11.68 -8.37
N GLN A 157 -7.54 12.39 -7.91
CA GLN A 157 -7.62 13.30 -6.76
C GLN A 157 -8.52 14.51 -7.04
N LEU A 158 -8.59 14.96 -8.30
CA LEU A 158 -9.50 16.03 -8.74
C LEU A 158 -10.95 15.54 -8.94
N GLY A 159 -11.19 14.23 -8.86
CA GLY A 159 -12.51 13.65 -9.13
C GLY A 159 -12.84 13.52 -10.62
N HIS A 160 -11.86 13.67 -11.51
CA HIS A 160 -11.99 13.52 -12.94
C HIS A 160 -11.83 12.05 -13.35
N TYR A 161 -12.79 11.19 -12.96
CA TYR A 161 -12.66 9.73 -13.02
C TYR A 161 -12.46 9.20 -14.43
N GLU A 162 -13.16 9.75 -15.46
CA GLU A 162 -12.99 9.34 -16.86
C GLU A 162 -11.58 9.66 -17.39
N SER A 163 -11.08 10.84 -17.06
CA SER A 163 -9.71 11.23 -17.41
C SER A 163 -8.66 10.39 -16.69
N ALA A 164 -8.90 10.08 -15.40
CA ALA A 164 -8.04 9.19 -14.63
C ALA A 164 -7.98 7.80 -15.26
N ARG A 165 -9.14 7.22 -15.63
CA ARG A 165 -9.21 5.94 -16.32
C ARG A 165 -8.42 5.97 -17.63
N ALA A 166 -8.67 6.96 -18.49
CA ALA A 166 -7.99 7.09 -19.77
C ALA A 166 -6.46 7.18 -19.60
N ALA A 167 -5.99 7.91 -18.59
CA ALA A 167 -4.57 8.03 -18.29
C ALA A 167 -3.97 6.70 -17.80
N PHE A 168 -4.62 6.01 -16.85
CA PHE A 168 -4.15 4.70 -16.39
C PHE A 168 -4.22 3.62 -17.50
N ASP A 169 -5.21 3.63 -18.37
CA ASP A 169 -5.29 2.73 -19.52
C ASP A 169 -4.11 2.95 -20.49
N ARG A 170 -3.67 4.20 -20.67
CA ARG A 170 -2.46 4.50 -21.45
C ARG A 170 -1.20 3.99 -20.74
N ALA A 171 -1.07 4.25 -19.43
CA ALA A 171 0.03 3.73 -18.63
C ALA A 171 0.11 2.21 -18.72
N LEU A 172 -1.01 1.49 -18.63
CA LEU A 172 -1.06 0.04 -18.71
C LEU A 172 -0.62 -0.51 -20.07
N ARG A 173 -1.00 0.15 -21.16
CA ARG A 173 -0.59 -0.24 -22.52
C ARG A 173 0.92 -0.05 -22.75
N ASN A 174 1.51 0.95 -22.11
CA ASN A 174 2.89 1.37 -22.35
C ASN A 174 3.90 0.71 -21.39
N THR A 175 3.43 0.08 -20.32
CA THR A 175 4.31 -0.68 -19.42
C THR A 175 4.36 -2.17 -19.77
N ARG A 176 5.55 -2.74 -19.78
CA ARG A 176 5.79 -4.18 -20.05
C ARG A 176 6.15 -4.96 -18.79
N HIS A 177 6.50 -4.28 -17.71
CA HIS A 177 6.94 -4.93 -16.49
C HIS A 177 5.75 -5.43 -15.66
N PRO A 178 5.67 -6.72 -15.30
CA PRO A 178 4.51 -7.30 -14.62
C PRO A 178 4.14 -6.59 -13.31
N ALA A 179 5.12 -6.23 -12.48
CA ALA A 179 4.85 -5.54 -11.23
C ALA A 179 4.21 -4.15 -11.46
N THR A 180 4.66 -3.44 -12.48
CA THR A 180 4.08 -2.15 -12.86
C THR A 180 2.66 -2.30 -13.42
N GLN A 181 2.39 -3.36 -14.19
CA GLN A 181 1.03 -3.65 -14.67
C GLN A 181 0.08 -3.89 -13.50
N ILE A 182 0.51 -4.64 -12.49
CA ILE A 182 -0.27 -4.88 -11.27
C ILE A 182 -0.58 -3.56 -10.55
N LEU A 183 0.42 -2.69 -10.40
CA LEU A 183 0.25 -1.37 -9.79
C LEU A 183 -0.82 -0.54 -10.54
N VAL A 184 -0.76 -0.51 -11.87
CA VAL A 184 -1.70 0.27 -12.69
C VAL A 184 -3.10 -0.35 -12.67
N LEU A 185 -3.22 -1.68 -12.67
CA LEU A 185 -4.50 -2.37 -12.53
C LEU A 185 -5.18 -2.07 -11.19
N ASP A 186 -4.42 -1.98 -10.10
CA ASP A 186 -4.95 -1.55 -8.80
C ASP A 186 -5.49 -0.12 -8.86
N GLN A 187 -4.77 0.79 -9.50
CA GLN A 187 -5.25 2.16 -9.71
C GLN A 187 -6.53 2.22 -10.57
N LEU A 188 -6.64 1.41 -11.61
CA LEU A 188 -7.87 1.30 -12.41
C LEU A 188 -9.04 0.78 -11.57
N ALA A 189 -8.81 -0.24 -10.75
CA ALA A 189 -9.83 -0.74 -9.83
C ALA A 189 -10.24 0.35 -8.81
N ARG A 190 -9.30 1.17 -8.36
CA ARG A 190 -9.57 2.32 -7.48
C ARG A 190 -10.41 3.39 -8.18
N VAL A 191 -10.09 3.74 -9.42
CA VAL A 191 -10.91 4.66 -10.23
C VAL A 191 -12.34 4.15 -10.37
N ASP A 192 -12.52 2.86 -10.61
CA ASP A 192 -13.84 2.24 -10.75
C ASP A 192 -14.67 2.37 -9.47
N ARG A 193 -14.04 2.13 -8.30
CA ARG A 193 -14.73 2.29 -7.01
C ARG A 193 -15.12 3.75 -6.75
N TYR A 194 -14.24 4.69 -7.05
CA TYR A 194 -14.56 6.12 -6.95
C TYR A 194 -15.65 6.55 -7.93
N SER A 195 -15.68 5.99 -9.15
CA SER A 195 -16.73 6.26 -10.13
C SER A 195 -18.11 5.80 -9.66
N GLU A 196 -18.16 4.69 -8.91
CA GLU A 196 -19.42 4.16 -8.35
C GLU A 196 -19.93 5.01 -7.17
N ILE A 197 -19.04 5.46 -6.30
CA ILE A 197 -19.38 6.15 -5.06
C ILE A 197 -19.43 7.66 -5.26
N GLY A 198 -18.62 8.19 -6.14
CA GLY A 198 -18.33 9.61 -6.22
C GLY A 198 -17.39 10.05 -5.10
N ARG A 199 -17.60 11.23 -4.55
CA ARG A 199 -16.83 11.70 -3.40
C ARG A 199 -17.30 10.97 -2.14
N PRO A 200 -16.43 10.21 -1.45
CA PRO A 200 -16.83 9.47 -0.27
C PRO A 200 -17.37 10.39 0.83
N ALA A 201 -18.58 10.09 1.32
CA ALA A 201 -19.25 10.91 2.33
C ALA A 201 -18.90 10.50 3.77
N ASN A 202 -18.49 9.24 3.99
CA ASN A 202 -18.21 8.71 5.32
C ASN A 202 -17.00 7.78 5.29
N LEU A 203 -16.58 7.31 6.48
CA LEU A 203 -15.42 6.39 6.62
C LEU A 203 -15.59 5.11 5.82
N LYS A 204 -16.78 4.50 5.81
CA LYS A 204 -17.09 3.26 5.09
C LYS A 204 -16.88 3.40 3.59
N GLU A 205 -17.41 4.46 3.00
CA GLU A 205 -17.23 4.75 1.56
C GLU A 205 -15.77 5.05 1.22
N ARG A 206 -15.06 5.76 2.10
CA ARG A 206 -13.64 6.04 1.93
C ARG A 206 -12.80 4.77 1.92
N LEU A 207 -13.03 3.88 2.88
CA LEU A 207 -12.32 2.60 2.95
C LEU A 207 -12.55 1.74 1.72
N TYR A 208 -13.78 1.68 1.24
CA TYR A 208 -14.09 0.95 0.02
C TYR A 208 -13.48 1.63 -1.21
N ALA A 209 -13.64 2.94 -1.38
CA ALA A 209 -13.11 3.66 -2.54
C ALA A 209 -11.58 3.54 -2.63
N GLU A 210 -10.89 3.73 -1.52
CA GLU A 210 -9.42 3.69 -1.50
C GLU A 210 -8.86 2.28 -1.54
N HIS A 211 -9.43 1.35 -0.79
CA HIS A 211 -8.82 0.05 -0.52
C HIS A 211 -9.67 -1.16 -0.94
N GLY A 212 -10.90 -0.96 -1.38
CA GLY A 212 -11.81 -2.05 -1.70
C GLY A 212 -12.39 -2.77 -0.48
N VAL A 213 -12.16 -2.28 0.73
CA VAL A 213 -12.58 -2.93 1.99
C VAL A 213 -14.02 -2.58 2.33
N VAL A 214 -14.87 -3.60 2.52
CA VAL A 214 -16.22 -3.43 3.04
C VAL A 214 -16.24 -3.59 4.55
N CYS A 215 -16.65 -2.56 5.25
CA CYS A 215 -16.81 -2.59 6.70
C CYS A 215 -18.28 -2.83 7.08
N LEU A 216 -18.55 -3.87 7.88
CA LEU A 216 -19.89 -4.27 8.28
C LEU A 216 -20.38 -3.55 9.54
N GLY A 217 -19.46 -3.05 10.37
CA GLY A 217 -19.76 -2.47 11.68
C GLY A 217 -20.07 -3.54 12.75
N SER A 218 -20.67 -3.09 13.85
CA SER A 218 -20.98 -3.89 15.04
C SER A 218 -22.39 -3.63 15.55
N ALA A 219 -22.75 -4.16 16.72
CA ALA A 219 -24.00 -3.87 17.39
C ALA A 219 -24.13 -2.41 17.88
N GLN A 220 -23.04 -1.64 17.90
CA GLN A 220 -23.03 -0.26 18.32
C GLN A 220 -23.36 0.75 17.21
N ASP A 221 -23.57 0.28 16.00
CA ASP A 221 -23.90 1.07 14.81
C ASP A 221 -24.97 0.39 13.94
N ASP A 222 -25.50 1.12 12.96
CA ASP A 222 -26.53 0.63 12.04
C ASP A 222 -25.97 -0.13 10.82
N GLY A 223 -24.65 -0.35 10.76
CA GLY A 223 -23.96 -0.96 9.63
C GLY A 223 -23.82 -0.08 8.38
N LEU A 224 -24.37 1.14 8.42
CA LEU A 224 -24.31 2.11 7.32
C LEU A 224 -23.42 3.29 7.69
N ASN A 225 -23.57 3.83 8.90
CA ASN A 225 -22.81 4.95 9.43
C ASN A 225 -21.83 4.45 10.48
N LEU A 226 -20.54 4.44 10.14
CA LEU A 226 -19.50 3.96 11.03
C LEU A 226 -18.78 5.13 11.69
N SER A 227 -18.52 5.00 12.99
CA SER A 227 -17.71 5.93 13.77
C SER A 227 -16.25 5.47 13.80
N GLU A 228 -15.32 6.42 13.91
CA GLU A 228 -13.93 6.09 14.23
C GLU A 228 -13.85 5.59 15.69
N ILE A 229 -13.22 4.42 15.86
CA ILE A 229 -13.08 3.75 17.16
C ILE A 229 -11.60 3.68 17.53
N GLN A 230 -11.27 3.99 18.80
CA GLN A 230 -9.88 3.92 19.26
C GLN A 230 -9.48 2.46 19.53
N ASP A 231 -10.16 1.80 20.48
CA ASP A 231 -9.97 0.39 20.80
C ASP A 231 -11.33 -0.30 20.82
N TYR A 232 -11.40 -1.55 20.38
CA TYR A 232 -12.64 -2.29 20.33
C TYR A 232 -12.52 -3.67 20.98
N HIS A 233 -13.28 -3.88 22.06
CA HIS A 233 -13.40 -5.15 22.75
C HIS A 233 -14.73 -5.79 22.38
N PHE A 234 -14.67 -6.78 21.48
CA PHE A 234 -15.87 -7.48 21.04
C PHE A 234 -16.57 -8.20 22.16
N THR A 235 -17.88 -8.13 22.21
CA THR A 235 -18.75 -9.04 22.94
C THR A 235 -19.32 -10.09 22.01
N TYR A 236 -19.85 -11.21 22.54
CA TYR A 236 -20.52 -12.21 21.72
C TYR A 236 -21.70 -11.63 20.92
N PRO A 237 -22.59 -10.77 21.50
CA PRO A 237 -23.61 -10.08 20.74
C PRO A 237 -23.08 -9.23 19.59
N ASP A 238 -22.01 -8.45 19.80
CA ASP A 238 -21.40 -7.63 18.73
C ASP A 238 -20.97 -8.49 17.55
N ILE A 239 -20.30 -9.61 17.84
CA ILE A 239 -19.84 -10.54 16.80
C ILE A 239 -21.06 -11.17 16.12
N GLY A 240 -22.10 -11.54 16.88
CA GLY A 240 -23.33 -12.10 16.34
C GLY A 240 -23.98 -11.19 15.29
N VAL A 241 -24.06 -9.88 15.55
CA VAL A 241 -24.58 -8.88 14.59
C VAL A 241 -23.69 -8.84 13.34
N THR A 242 -22.37 -8.75 13.52
CA THR A 242 -21.42 -8.69 12.39
C THR A 242 -21.53 -9.94 11.50
N LEU A 243 -21.61 -11.13 12.09
CA LEU A 243 -21.76 -12.38 11.33
C LEU A 243 -23.09 -12.47 10.57
N ARG A 244 -24.18 -11.96 11.15
CA ARG A 244 -25.48 -11.87 10.44
C ARG A 244 -25.43 -10.91 9.26
N ARG A 245 -24.75 -9.78 9.42
CA ARG A 245 -24.50 -8.80 8.34
C ARG A 245 -23.64 -9.43 7.23
N LEU A 246 -22.61 -10.18 7.60
CA LEU A 246 -21.78 -10.93 6.65
C LEU A 246 -22.61 -11.93 5.84
N ARG A 247 -23.47 -12.72 6.51
CA ARG A 247 -24.38 -13.63 5.83
C ARG A 247 -25.32 -12.91 4.88
N ALA A 248 -25.95 -11.83 5.35
CA ALA A 248 -26.86 -11.04 4.52
C ALA A 248 -26.18 -10.45 3.29
N LEU A 249 -24.92 -10.02 3.44
CA LEU A 249 -24.11 -9.56 2.32
C LEU A 249 -23.77 -10.68 1.34
N ALA A 250 -23.36 -11.85 1.84
CA ALA A 250 -23.07 -13.02 1.02
C ALA A 250 -24.29 -13.47 0.19
N ASP A 251 -25.46 -13.56 0.83
CA ASP A 251 -26.73 -13.91 0.20
C ASP A 251 -27.14 -12.82 -0.84
N GLY A 252 -27.08 -11.54 -0.46
CA GLY A 252 -27.47 -10.42 -1.31
C GLY A 252 -26.58 -10.20 -2.53
N CYS A 253 -25.28 -10.53 -2.42
CA CYS A 253 -24.33 -10.46 -3.52
C CYS A 253 -24.25 -11.79 -4.30
N GLY A 254 -24.94 -12.84 -3.86
CA GLY A 254 -24.95 -14.15 -4.51
C GLY A 254 -23.58 -14.83 -4.51
N TRP A 255 -22.84 -14.76 -3.40
CA TRP A 255 -21.52 -15.37 -3.31
C TRP A 255 -21.59 -16.88 -3.38
N GLN A 256 -20.80 -17.47 -4.26
CA GLN A 256 -20.69 -18.91 -4.44
C GLN A 256 -19.48 -19.44 -3.67
N LEU A 257 -19.57 -19.43 -2.34
CA LEU A 257 -18.53 -19.95 -1.44
C LEU A 257 -18.59 -21.47 -1.36
N SER A 258 -17.43 -22.15 -1.34
CA SER A 258 -17.33 -23.60 -1.22
C SER A 258 -16.95 -24.07 0.18
N CYS A 259 -16.17 -23.28 0.91
CA CYS A 259 -15.69 -23.66 2.24
C CYS A 259 -15.19 -22.42 3.01
N LEU A 260 -14.89 -22.63 4.29
CA LEU A 260 -14.30 -21.68 5.22
C LEU A 260 -12.87 -22.10 5.55
N VAL A 261 -11.97 -21.15 5.68
CA VAL A 261 -10.57 -21.41 6.06
C VAL A 261 -10.18 -20.48 7.21
N PRO A 262 -10.17 -20.96 8.46
CA PRO A 262 -9.64 -20.19 9.58
C PRO A 262 -8.13 -20.08 9.46
N LEU A 263 -7.60 -18.84 9.49
CA LEU A 263 -6.17 -18.60 9.29
C LEU A 263 -5.32 -18.86 10.54
N ASP A 264 -5.95 -18.81 11.71
CA ASP A 264 -5.29 -19.08 12.99
C ASP A 264 -6.27 -19.73 13.99
N ARG A 265 -5.75 -20.12 15.15
CA ARG A 265 -6.60 -20.71 16.21
C ARG A 265 -7.59 -19.72 16.82
N LEU A 266 -7.27 -18.42 16.81
CA LEU A 266 -8.15 -17.37 17.31
C LEU A 266 -9.40 -17.24 16.43
N SER A 267 -9.27 -17.54 15.15
CA SER A 267 -10.33 -17.51 14.14
C SER A 267 -11.24 -18.73 14.12
N GLN A 268 -10.82 -19.85 14.74
CA GLN A 268 -11.59 -21.09 14.73
C GLN A 268 -13.01 -20.96 15.31
N PRO A 269 -13.26 -20.26 16.45
CA PRO A 269 -14.62 -20.06 16.93
C PRO A 269 -15.53 -19.37 15.94
N LEU A 270 -14.99 -18.36 15.20
CA LEU A 270 -15.73 -17.66 14.15
C LEU A 270 -16.04 -18.59 12.98
N SER A 271 -15.05 -19.38 12.53
CA SER A 271 -15.22 -20.31 11.42
C SER A 271 -16.31 -21.33 11.74
N ARG A 272 -16.30 -21.93 12.94
CA ARG A 272 -17.35 -22.88 13.38
C ARG A 272 -18.75 -22.23 13.46
N ALA A 273 -18.84 -20.98 13.89
CA ALA A 273 -20.11 -20.26 13.89
C ALA A 273 -20.60 -19.99 12.45
N LEU A 274 -19.69 -19.64 11.55
CA LEU A 274 -19.97 -19.43 10.13
C LEU A 274 -20.33 -20.73 9.39
N GLU A 275 -19.79 -21.91 9.80
CA GLU A 275 -20.20 -23.21 9.27
C GLU A 275 -21.72 -23.41 9.40
N HIS A 276 -22.24 -23.12 10.57
CA HIS A 276 -23.68 -23.23 10.82
C HIS A 276 -24.49 -22.16 10.12
N LEU A 277 -23.95 -20.92 10.06
CA LEU A 277 -24.65 -19.80 9.45
C LEU A 277 -24.75 -19.91 7.92
N LEU A 278 -23.66 -20.31 7.28
CA LEU A 278 -23.56 -20.36 5.81
C LEU A 278 -23.79 -21.75 5.25
N GLY A 279 -23.82 -22.79 6.10
CA GLY A 279 -23.96 -24.18 5.66
C GLY A 279 -22.73 -24.69 4.90
N LEU A 280 -21.53 -24.18 5.20
CA LEU A 280 -20.29 -24.46 4.51
C LEU A 280 -19.31 -25.21 5.42
N PRO A 281 -18.51 -26.19 4.92
CA PRO A 281 -17.53 -26.89 5.72
C PRO A 281 -16.28 -26.01 5.95
N SER A 282 -15.65 -26.11 7.13
CA SER A 282 -14.29 -25.61 7.34
C SER A 282 -13.27 -26.62 6.79
N ARG A 283 -12.24 -26.09 6.14
CA ARG A 283 -11.11 -26.85 5.61
C ARG A 283 -9.78 -26.18 5.98
N SER A 284 -8.72 -26.95 5.97
CA SER A 284 -7.38 -26.39 6.04
C SER A 284 -6.93 -25.84 4.68
N ALA A 285 -6.02 -24.87 4.67
CA ALA A 285 -5.48 -24.34 3.42
C ALA A 285 -4.80 -25.41 2.54
N ALA A 286 -4.28 -26.47 3.15
CA ALA A 286 -3.64 -27.59 2.44
C ALA A 286 -4.62 -28.51 1.69
N GLU A 287 -5.92 -28.44 2.01
CA GLU A 287 -6.97 -29.26 1.38
C GLU A 287 -7.64 -28.55 0.20
N LEU A 288 -7.24 -27.31 -0.08
CA LEU A 288 -7.84 -26.52 -1.15
C LEU A 288 -7.35 -26.96 -2.53
N THR A 289 -8.25 -26.86 -3.49
CA THR A 289 -8.01 -27.10 -4.91
C THR A 289 -8.22 -25.81 -5.71
N PRO A 290 -7.73 -25.71 -6.95
CA PRO A 290 -7.96 -24.52 -7.80
C PRO A 290 -9.46 -24.25 -8.11
N ALA A 291 -10.35 -25.22 -7.92
CA ALA A 291 -11.79 -25.08 -8.14
C ALA A 291 -12.52 -24.52 -6.90
N ASP A 292 -11.88 -24.52 -5.74
CA ASP A 292 -12.49 -24.04 -4.50
C ASP A 292 -12.63 -22.51 -4.50
N ARG A 293 -13.64 -22.04 -3.74
CA ARG A 293 -13.93 -20.62 -3.49
C ARG A 293 -14.05 -20.39 -1.98
N PRO A 294 -12.94 -20.35 -1.26
CA PRO A 294 -12.95 -20.23 0.19
C PRO A 294 -13.29 -18.82 0.66
N LEU A 295 -13.90 -18.74 1.85
CA LEU A 295 -13.86 -17.56 2.70
C LEU A 295 -12.76 -17.74 3.75
N LEU A 296 -11.68 -16.96 3.67
CA LEU A 296 -10.63 -16.95 4.66
C LEU A 296 -11.11 -16.14 5.87
N VAL A 297 -11.06 -16.76 7.04
CA VAL A 297 -11.58 -16.16 8.28
C VAL A 297 -10.43 -15.78 9.21
N LEU A 298 -10.38 -14.50 9.59
CA LEU A 298 -9.44 -13.95 10.55
C LEU A 298 -10.20 -13.28 11.69
N GLY A 299 -9.85 -13.62 12.94
CA GLY A 299 -10.49 -13.02 14.12
C GLY A 299 -10.07 -11.57 14.32
N VAL A 300 -8.78 -11.36 14.51
CA VAL A 300 -8.22 -10.00 14.71
C VAL A 300 -6.96 -9.86 13.85
N GLY A 301 -6.95 -8.88 12.98
CA GLY A 301 -5.84 -8.60 12.07
C GLY A 301 -4.68 -7.86 12.75
N ARG A 302 -4.01 -8.49 13.72
CA ARG A 302 -2.84 -7.92 14.39
C ARG A 302 -1.56 -8.10 13.58
N GLU A 303 -1.43 -9.26 12.92
CA GLU A 303 -0.30 -9.60 12.08
C GLU A 303 -0.66 -9.33 10.63
N ALA A 304 -0.18 -8.23 10.10
CA ALA A 304 -0.45 -7.81 8.71
C ALA A 304 0.00 -8.86 7.68
N GLU A 305 1.02 -9.63 8.03
CA GLU A 305 1.66 -10.60 7.15
C GLU A 305 0.87 -11.92 7.02
N LEU A 306 0.08 -12.29 8.04
CA LEU A 306 -0.62 -13.56 8.06
C LEU A 306 -1.58 -13.71 6.87
N LEU A 307 -2.32 -12.65 6.56
CA LEU A 307 -3.25 -12.64 5.43
C LEU A 307 -2.52 -12.71 4.10
N GLY A 308 -1.43 -11.95 3.94
CA GLY A 308 -0.57 -11.99 2.75
C GLY A 308 0.00 -13.37 2.50
N LEU A 309 0.65 -13.95 3.52
CA LEU A 309 1.22 -15.30 3.45
C LEU A 309 0.17 -16.39 3.15
N ALA A 310 -1.04 -16.23 3.68
CA ALA A 310 -2.12 -17.16 3.39
C ALA A 310 -2.54 -17.09 1.92
N LEU A 311 -2.72 -15.87 1.39
CA LEU A 311 -3.11 -15.67 -0.01
C LEU A 311 -2.05 -16.12 -1.00
N GLU A 312 -0.76 -15.90 -0.71
CA GLU A 312 0.35 -16.35 -1.56
C GLU A 312 0.43 -17.89 -1.69
N ARG A 313 0.01 -18.62 -0.66
CA ARG A 313 0.07 -20.09 -0.61
C ARG A 313 -1.18 -20.77 -1.13
N MET A 314 -2.24 -20.02 -1.40
CA MET A 314 -3.50 -20.64 -1.83
C MET A 314 -3.47 -20.99 -3.31
N PRO A 315 -3.99 -22.18 -3.69
CA PRO A 315 -4.11 -22.61 -5.08
C PRO A 315 -5.29 -21.96 -5.82
N CYS A 316 -6.13 -21.19 -5.10
CA CYS A 316 -7.40 -20.66 -5.62
C CYS A 316 -7.66 -19.24 -5.12
N VAL A 317 -8.56 -18.55 -5.79
CA VAL A 317 -9.02 -17.21 -5.39
C VAL A 317 -10.12 -17.32 -4.34
N GLY A 318 -9.94 -16.65 -3.20
CA GLY A 318 -10.92 -16.61 -2.11
C GLY A 318 -11.26 -15.21 -1.68
N LEU A 319 -12.37 -15.05 -0.95
CA LEU A 319 -12.69 -13.83 -0.21
C LEU A 319 -12.07 -13.88 1.18
N THR A 320 -11.78 -12.73 1.72
CA THR A 320 -11.16 -12.57 3.03
C THR A 320 -12.06 -11.81 3.97
N PHE A 321 -12.30 -12.35 5.16
CA PHE A 321 -13.04 -11.71 6.22
C PHE A 321 -12.19 -11.58 7.48
N CYS A 322 -12.09 -10.36 8.02
CA CYS A 322 -11.43 -10.08 9.29
C CYS A 322 -12.42 -9.41 10.24
N LEU A 323 -12.71 -10.03 11.38
CA LEU A 323 -13.68 -9.48 12.33
C LEU A 323 -13.25 -8.13 12.88
N GLY A 324 -12.00 -7.99 13.32
CA GLY A 324 -11.44 -6.76 13.85
C GLY A 324 -10.14 -6.36 13.17
N LEU A 325 -10.09 -5.21 12.53
CA LEU A 325 -8.93 -4.69 11.81
C LEU A 325 -8.31 -3.50 12.57
N ASN A 326 -7.00 -3.55 12.81
CA ASN A 326 -6.25 -2.42 13.32
C ASN A 326 -5.78 -1.55 12.15
N TRP A 327 -6.24 -0.29 12.10
CA TRP A 327 -6.00 0.63 10.99
C TRP A 327 -4.63 1.28 10.97
N LEU A 328 -4.04 1.51 12.15
CA LEU A 328 -2.79 2.30 12.27
C LEU A 328 -1.52 1.58 11.80
N ARG A 329 -1.59 0.27 11.55
CA ARG A 329 -0.45 -0.49 11.06
C ARG A 329 -0.53 -0.60 9.55
N HIS A 330 0.48 -0.12 8.86
CA HIS A 330 0.66 -0.39 7.44
C HIS A 330 0.59 -1.89 7.20
N LYS A 331 -0.42 -2.32 6.46
CA LYS A 331 -0.64 -3.72 6.12
C LYS A 331 -0.43 -3.87 4.61
N PRO A 332 0.42 -4.80 4.18
CA PRO A 332 0.65 -5.04 2.76
C PRO A 332 -0.60 -5.56 2.06
N VAL A 333 -1.47 -6.26 2.79
CA VAL A 333 -2.74 -6.80 2.28
C VAL A 333 -3.85 -6.49 3.27
N LEU A 334 -4.97 -5.95 2.75
CA LEU A 334 -6.19 -5.68 3.50
C LEU A 334 -7.25 -6.75 3.20
N PRO A 335 -8.13 -7.09 4.17
CA PRO A 335 -9.24 -8.01 3.91
C PRO A 335 -10.30 -7.36 3.00
N ASP A 336 -11.01 -8.17 2.22
CA ASP A 336 -12.14 -7.70 1.40
C ASP A 336 -13.30 -7.21 2.26
N VAL A 337 -13.56 -7.93 3.36
CA VAL A 337 -14.63 -7.61 4.30
C VAL A 337 -14.08 -7.56 5.72
N THR A 338 -14.49 -6.54 6.47
CA THR A 338 -14.14 -6.44 7.89
C THR A 338 -15.38 -6.13 8.75
N GLY A 339 -15.36 -6.58 9.99
CA GLY A 339 -16.39 -6.21 10.96
C GLY A 339 -16.18 -4.78 11.44
N VAL A 340 -15.19 -4.58 12.31
CA VAL A 340 -14.86 -3.30 12.91
C VAL A 340 -13.44 -2.88 12.58
N ILE A 341 -13.22 -1.59 12.38
CA ILE A 341 -11.90 -1.00 12.23
C ILE A 341 -11.62 -0.10 13.41
N ALA A 342 -10.52 -0.37 14.13
CA ALA A 342 -10.06 0.44 15.24
C ALA A 342 -8.69 1.04 14.96
N ARG A 343 -8.42 2.23 15.50
CA ARG A 343 -7.08 2.86 15.43
C ARG A 343 -6.07 2.11 16.29
N GLY A 344 -6.50 1.67 17.47
CA GLY A 344 -5.72 0.92 18.42
C GLY A 344 -5.95 -0.60 18.34
N ALA A 345 -6.29 -1.25 19.45
CA ALA A 345 -6.43 -2.69 19.53
C ALA A 345 -7.86 -3.17 19.31
N CYS A 346 -7.99 -4.33 18.63
CA CYS A 346 -9.20 -5.15 18.67
C CYS A 346 -8.92 -6.40 19.51
N SER A 347 -9.91 -6.89 20.25
CA SER A 347 -9.84 -8.14 21.01
C SER A 347 -11.17 -8.90 21.01
N VAL A 348 -11.10 -10.22 21.07
CA VAL A 348 -12.28 -11.11 21.11
C VAL A 348 -12.41 -11.77 22.48
N PRO A 349 -13.66 -12.15 22.90
CA PRO A 349 -13.91 -12.62 24.28
C PRO A 349 -13.06 -13.83 24.71
N TRP A 350 -12.76 -14.75 23.81
CA TRP A 350 -12.01 -15.99 24.10
C TRP A 350 -10.49 -15.84 24.00
N GLU A 351 -9.98 -14.67 23.65
CA GLU A 351 -8.56 -14.47 23.37
C GLU A 351 -7.66 -14.65 24.61
N SER A 352 -8.07 -14.06 25.74
CA SER A 352 -7.29 -14.11 26.99
C SER A 352 -7.17 -15.53 27.52
N GLU A 353 -8.25 -16.32 27.45
CA GLU A 353 -8.24 -17.72 27.86
C GLU A 353 -7.36 -18.57 26.94
N LEU A 354 -7.49 -18.41 25.62
CA LEU A 354 -6.65 -19.13 24.66
C LEU A 354 -5.17 -18.78 24.82
N ARG A 355 -4.83 -17.53 25.08
CA ARG A 355 -3.43 -17.11 25.35
C ARG A 355 -2.89 -17.76 26.59
N ARG A 356 -3.65 -17.76 27.69
CA ARG A 356 -3.26 -18.40 28.94
C ARG A 356 -3.02 -19.90 28.74
N LEU A 357 -3.99 -20.63 28.15
CA LEU A 357 -3.86 -22.08 27.89
C LEU A 357 -2.62 -22.42 27.06
N ARG A 358 -2.26 -21.57 26.10
CA ARG A 358 -1.05 -21.75 25.30
C ARG A 358 0.22 -21.47 26.09
N ALA A 359 0.24 -20.43 26.89
CA ALA A 359 1.39 -20.07 27.73
C ALA A 359 1.67 -21.16 28.78
N ASP A 360 0.61 -21.76 29.32
CA ASP A 360 0.69 -22.84 30.31
C ASP A 360 1.00 -24.22 29.67
N GLY A 361 1.17 -24.31 28.35
CA GLY A 361 1.41 -25.58 27.65
C GLY A 361 0.25 -26.58 27.80
N ALA A 362 -0.98 -26.09 27.90
CA ALA A 362 -2.17 -26.89 28.13
C ALA A 362 -2.37 -27.99 27.05
N ALA A 363 -2.93 -29.11 27.45
CA ALA A 363 -3.25 -30.21 26.54
C ALA A 363 -4.17 -29.73 25.40
N PRO A 364 -4.01 -30.25 24.16
CA PRO A 364 -4.83 -29.85 23.00
C PRO A 364 -6.33 -29.90 23.26
N ALA A 365 -6.81 -30.89 24.02
CA ALA A 365 -8.22 -31.03 24.38
C ALA A 365 -8.79 -29.85 25.18
N LEU A 366 -7.99 -29.18 26.00
CA LEU A 366 -8.42 -27.98 26.74
C LEU A 366 -8.53 -26.77 25.83
N ILE A 367 -7.61 -26.63 24.87
CA ILE A 367 -7.65 -25.59 23.85
C ILE A 367 -8.88 -25.79 22.95
N ASP A 368 -9.13 -27.01 22.49
CA ASP A 368 -10.31 -27.35 21.68
C ASP A 368 -11.63 -27.13 22.46
N GLY A 369 -11.63 -27.42 23.75
CA GLY A 369 -12.75 -27.12 24.64
C GLY A 369 -13.05 -25.63 24.76
N CYS A 370 -12.03 -24.77 24.86
CA CYS A 370 -12.19 -23.32 24.83
C CYS A 370 -12.78 -22.85 23.50
N ILE A 371 -12.26 -23.32 22.37
CA ILE A 371 -12.75 -23.01 21.02
C ILE A 371 -14.22 -23.44 20.87
N GLN A 372 -14.57 -24.64 21.34
CA GLN A 372 -15.93 -25.15 21.25
C GLN A 372 -16.91 -24.30 22.08
N ARG A 373 -16.57 -23.95 23.33
CA ARG A 373 -17.39 -23.06 24.17
C ARG A 373 -17.61 -21.72 23.48
N ALA A 374 -16.54 -21.07 23.00
CA ALA A 374 -16.64 -19.81 22.31
C ALA A 374 -17.52 -19.89 21.05
N SER A 375 -17.44 -21.00 20.31
CA SER A 375 -18.31 -21.24 19.14
C SER A 375 -19.80 -21.36 19.52
N LEU A 376 -20.11 -22.06 20.61
CA LEU A 376 -21.48 -22.22 21.10
C LEU A 376 -22.07 -20.88 21.59
N GLU A 377 -21.28 -20.09 22.31
CA GLU A 377 -21.68 -18.74 22.74
C GLU A 377 -21.94 -17.82 21.55
N LEU A 378 -21.11 -17.88 20.51
CA LEU A 378 -21.32 -17.14 19.26
C LEU A 378 -22.64 -17.56 18.57
N LEU A 379 -22.89 -18.88 18.46
CA LEU A 379 -24.11 -19.39 17.86
C LEU A 379 -25.34 -18.96 18.66
N ALA A 380 -25.29 -19.04 19.99
CA ALA A 380 -26.35 -18.57 20.87
C ALA A 380 -26.60 -17.05 20.67
N ALA A 381 -25.54 -16.26 20.59
CA ALA A 381 -25.64 -14.82 20.33
C ALA A 381 -26.26 -14.52 18.95
N VAL A 382 -25.84 -15.23 17.90
CA VAL A 382 -26.41 -15.08 16.56
C VAL A 382 -27.92 -15.37 16.53
N HIS A 383 -28.36 -16.44 17.22
CA HIS A 383 -29.78 -16.82 17.26
C HIS A 383 -30.63 -15.89 18.15
N ALA A 384 -30.05 -15.35 19.21
CA ALA A 384 -30.75 -14.45 20.14
C ALA A 384 -30.96 -13.04 19.56
N MET A 385 -30.26 -12.66 18.49
CA MET A 385 -30.39 -11.33 17.91
C MET A 385 -31.72 -11.15 17.18
N PRO A 386 -32.46 -10.06 17.44
CA PRO A 386 -33.62 -9.70 16.63
C PRO A 386 -33.21 -9.36 15.20
N ASP A 387 -34.17 -9.43 14.27
CA ASP A 387 -33.93 -8.95 12.92
C ASP A 387 -33.69 -7.44 12.91
N GLU A 388 -32.62 -7.01 12.26
CA GLU A 388 -32.31 -5.60 12.12
C GLU A 388 -33.29 -4.93 11.15
N HIS A 389 -33.91 -3.84 11.57
CA HIS A 389 -34.78 -3.04 10.70
C HIS A 389 -34.02 -2.45 9.48
N THR A 390 -32.71 -2.25 9.62
CA THR A 390 -31.83 -1.70 8.57
C THR A 390 -31.26 -2.78 7.64
N ARG A 391 -31.54 -4.06 7.89
CA ARG A 391 -30.94 -5.19 7.16
C ARG A 391 -31.11 -5.07 5.65
N GLN A 392 -32.33 -4.79 5.18
CA GLN A 392 -32.58 -4.64 3.75
C GLN A 392 -31.85 -3.40 3.19
N GLN A 393 -31.81 -2.32 3.95
CA GLN A 393 -31.07 -1.10 3.56
C GLN A 393 -29.57 -1.38 3.45
N GLN A 394 -29.00 -2.16 4.38
CA GLN A 394 -27.59 -2.59 4.32
C GLN A 394 -27.33 -3.44 3.07
N ILE A 395 -28.16 -4.43 2.79
CA ILE A 395 -28.04 -5.26 1.59
C ILE A 395 -28.12 -4.40 0.32
N ASP A 396 -29.12 -3.54 0.23
CA ASP A 396 -29.31 -2.65 -0.92
C ASP A 396 -28.15 -1.69 -1.10
N TYR A 397 -27.60 -1.16 0.02
CA TYR A 397 -26.45 -0.28 0.00
C TYR A 397 -25.23 -1.01 -0.57
N HIS A 398 -24.90 -2.19 -0.07
CA HIS A 398 -23.74 -2.97 -0.51
C HIS A 398 -23.90 -3.50 -1.93
N THR A 399 -25.06 -3.98 -2.32
CA THR A 399 -25.30 -4.54 -3.66
C THR A 399 -25.33 -3.48 -4.76
N ARG A 400 -25.77 -2.25 -4.43
CA ARG A 400 -25.80 -1.14 -5.38
C ARG A 400 -24.47 -0.40 -5.47
N ARG A 401 -23.83 -0.16 -4.33
CA ARG A 401 -22.63 0.67 -4.19
C ARG A 401 -21.33 -0.11 -4.35
N PHE A 402 -21.29 -1.36 -3.92
CA PHE A 402 -20.07 -2.18 -3.88
C PHE A 402 -20.17 -3.37 -4.83
N ARG A 403 -20.52 -3.11 -6.08
CA ARG A 403 -20.75 -4.13 -7.10
C ARG A 403 -19.57 -5.07 -7.36
N ARG A 404 -18.36 -4.66 -6.98
CA ARG A 404 -17.12 -5.40 -7.25
C ARG A 404 -16.79 -6.47 -6.22
N LEU A 405 -17.51 -6.54 -5.10
CA LEU A 405 -17.44 -7.69 -4.18
C LEU A 405 -18.13 -8.94 -4.70
N ARG A 406 -18.22 -9.10 -5.99
CA ARG A 406 -18.74 -10.33 -6.58
C ARG A 406 -17.58 -11.27 -6.85
N PHE A 407 -17.70 -12.54 -6.47
CA PHE A 407 -16.77 -13.58 -6.89
C PHE A 407 -16.62 -13.55 -8.41
N GLY A 408 -15.40 -13.46 -8.91
CA GLY A 408 -15.08 -13.36 -10.34
C GLY A 408 -14.65 -11.98 -10.82
N SER A 409 -14.82 -10.93 -10.03
CA SER A 409 -14.25 -9.61 -10.29
C SER A 409 -13.02 -9.30 -9.43
N ILE A 410 -12.61 -10.21 -8.56
CA ILE A 410 -11.36 -10.07 -7.79
C ILE A 410 -10.23 -10.44 -8.74
N VAL A 411 -9.46 -9.46 -9.12
CA VAL A 411 -8.17 -9.65 -9.79
C VAL A 411 -7.31 -10.54 -8.91
N ALA A 412 -6.66 -11.53 -9.49
CA ALA A 412 -5.76 -12.43 -8.78
C ALA A 412 -4.85 -11.63 -7.83
N PRO A 413 -4.58 -12.14 -6.61
CA PRO A 413 -3.73 -11.44 -5.66
C PRO A 413 -2.42 -11.08 -6.34
N ALA A 414 -2.06 -9.83 -6.27
CA ALA A 414 -0.80 -9.36 -6.74
C ALA A 414 0.28 -10.06 -5.91
N THR A 415 0.98 -11.01 -6.50
CA THR A 415 2.27 -11.44 -5.98
C THR A 415 3.18 -10.23 -6.07
N SER A 416 3.25 -9.47 -5.00
CA SER A 416 4.18 -8.35 -4.90
C SER A 416 5.36 -8.78 -4.05
N PRO A 417 6.56 -8.74 -4.59
CA PRO A 417 7.71 -8.40 -3.78
C PRO A 417 7.81 -6.88 -3.73
N ALA A 418 7.91 -6.37 -2.51
CA ALA A 418 8.38 -5.07 -2.14
C ALA A 418 9.15 -4.30 -3.23
N LEU A 419 8.62 -3.16 -3.64
CA LEU A 419 9.38 -2.03 -4.13
C LEU A 419 8.71 -0.78 -3.56
N LEU A 420 9.24 -0.33 -2.45
CA LEU A 420 9.30 1.08 -2.08
C LEU A 420 10.58 1.65 -2.66
#